data_67318ebb851ba1be7f989c82027055bd
#
_entry.id   67318ebb851ba1be7f989c82027055bd
#
_cell.length_a   1.000
_cell.length_b   1.000
_cell.length_c   1.000
_cell.angle_alpha   90.00
_cell.angle_beta   90.00
_cell.angle_gamma   90.00
#
_symmetry.space_group_name_H-M   'P 1'
#
loop_
_entity.id
_entity.type
_entity.pdbx_description
1 polymer ?
#
loop_
_entity_poly.entity_id
_entity_poly.type
_entity_poly.pdbx_seq_one_letter_code
_entity_poly.pdbx_strand_id
1 'polypeptide(L)'
;MQEQDTTSPSHVGAALMETERDTPGRAVPPGDLATAITAPGRELLTRLARHLPRIRAAAAPNDRDGTFPAETFHGFARDGVLGATVPAELGGMGVSRLHDVAVALLRVAEADASTALALHAQFSRGITLTYEWRHGPPPTQELAERLLRAMARGEAVVCGAVKDHGREVTQLRPDGAGGWLLSGRKTLVTMAPIATHFVVSAQAPVAEGLTLLHAPIVARDTPGLSIVDGWNGLGMRASGTLDVAFDNCPVPAGDVLARGSVGAHSDAVLAGQTVSSITMLGIYAGVAQAARDLAVDTVARRSAPPPAASRTLVAEIEARLYALRATASAAIVNADELSPRHDMDPDERGRRMMTPFQCAKVMVNQLAAAVVDDCLTVVGGATYVAEHPLARLYRDVRAGRFMQPYTYADGVEYLSAQVLGLERDNNYVSVRATRPMDGR
;
A
#
# COMPACT_ATOMS: atom_id res chain seq x y z
N MET A 1 3.00 -36.94 52.51
CA MET A 1 1.64 -36.56 52.07
C MET A 1 1.55 -35.05 52.21
N GLN A 2 1.84 -34.35 51.09
CA GLN A 2 1.38 -33.01 50.76
C GLN A 2 1.91 -32.72 49.34
N GLU A 3 0.95 -32.65 48.45
CA GLU A 3 1.15 -32.33 47.02
C GLU A 3 1.63 -30.89 46.88
N GLN A 4 2.68 -30.70 46.09
CA GLN A 4 3.05 -29.38 45.58
C GLN A 4 2.40 -29.15 44.21
N ASP A 5 1.49 -28.20 44.21
CA ASP A 5 0.79 -27.70 43.06
C ASP A 5 1.74 -26.84 42.20
N THR A 6 2.11 -27.35 41.03
CA THR A 6 2.92 -26.63 40.04
C THR A 6 2.00 -26.04 38.98
N THR A 7 1.50 -24.83 39.22
CA THR A 7 0.81 -24.05 38.18
C THR A 7 1.80 -23.48 37.18
N SER A 8 1.67 -23.96 35.95
CA SER A 8 2.44 -23.53 34.79
C SER A 8 2.07 -22.09 34.32
N PRO A 9 3.03 -21.24 33.88
CA PRO A 9 2.81 -19.85 33.51
C PRO A 9 2.14 -19.65 32.10
N SER A 10 1.68 -20.70 31.44
CA SER A 10 1.21 -20.64 30.05
C SER A 10 -0.24 -20.15 29.83
N HIS A 11 -0.99 -19.85 30.90
CA HIS A 11 -2.40 -19.47 30.77
C HIS A 11 -2.73 -17.98 30.81
N VAL A 12 -1.77 -17.11 31.11
CA VAL A 12 -2.04 -15.66 31.20
C VAL A 12 -2.14 -14.98 29.83
N GLY A 13 -1.49 -15.53 28.80
CA GLY A 13 -1.56 -15.00 27.43
C GLY A 13 -2.82 -15.41 26.65
N ALA A 14 -3.39 -16.57 26.96
CA ALA A 14 -4.57 -17.09 26.26
C ALA A 14 -5.89 -16.50 26.81
N ALA A 15 -5.94 -16.15 28.10
CA ALA A 15 -7.14 -15.62 28.76
C ALA A 15 -7.52 -14.19 28.34
N LEU A 16 -6.60 -13.41 27.72
CA LEU A 16 -6.89 -12.06 27.21
C LEU A 16 -7.51 -12.06 25.80
N MET A 17 -7.62 -13.20 25.15
CA MET A 17 -8.22 -13.30 23.80
C MET A 17 -9.65 -13.84 23.77
N GLU A 18 -10.23 -14.29 24.86
CA GLU A 18 -11.52 -15.02 24.85
C GLU A 18 -12.74 -14.27 25.42
N THR A 19 -12.66 -13.01 25.83
CA THR A 19 -13.85 -12.30 26.37
C THR A 19 -14.03 -10.87 25.82
N GLU A 20 -14.13 -10.70 24.50
CA GLU A 20 -14.90 -9.57 23.97
C GLU A 20 -16.09 -10.08 23.18
N ARG A 21 -17.20 -10.32 23.90
CA ARG A 21 -18.52 -10.46 23.29
C ARG A 21 -18.89 -9.12 22.63
N ASP A 22 -19.15 -9.21 21.33
CA ASP A 22 -19.62 -8.17 20.45
C ASP A 22 -20.80 -7.39 21.09
N THR A 23 -20.52 -6.22 21.64
CA THR A 23 -21.55 -5.26 22.08
C THR A 23 -21.73 -4.28 20.92
N PRO A 24 -22.90 -4.27 20.26
CA PRO A 24 -23.17 -3.32 19.19
C PRO A 24 -23.05 -1.88 19.70
N GLY A 25 -22.18 -1.07 19.12
CA GLY A 25 -22.13 0.37 19.33
C GLY A 25 -20.93 0.94 20.11
N ARG A 26 -19.92 0.14 20.49
CA ARG A 26 -18.71 0.69 21.06
C ARG A 26 -17.85 1.29 19.94
N ALA A 27 -17.70 2.63 19.92
CA ALA A 27 -16.75 3.30 19.06
C ALA A 27 -15.34 2.73 19.37
N VAL A 28 -14.66 2.23 18.34
CA VAL A 28 -13.26 1.79 18.45
C VAL A 28 -12.46 3.03 18.87
N PRO A 29 -11.67 2.97 19.96
CA PRO A 29 -10.87 4.11 20.36
C PRO A 29 -9.97 4.56 19.22
N PRO A 30 -9.82 5.88 18.97
CA PRO A 30 -8.82 6.37 18.02
C PRO A 30 -7.45 5.81 18.41
N GLY A 31 -6.76 5.16 17.46
CA GLY A 31 -5.44 4.62 17.69
C GLY A 31 -5.32 3.10 17.67
N ASP A 32 -6.40 2.38 17.45
CA ASP A 32 -6.35 0.92 17.35
C ASP A 32 -6.56 0.43 15.90
N LEU A 33 -5.49 -0.09 15.27
CA LEU A 33 -5.55 -0.84 14.01
C LEU A 33 -5.66 -2.35 14.23
N ALA A 34 -6.21 -2.81 15.37
CA ALA A 34 -6.26 -4.22 15.74
C ALA A 34 -7.38 -4.98 15.02
N THR A 35 -8.54 -4.33 14.82
CA THR A 35 -9.75 -4.98 14.32
C THR A 35 -10.46 -4.15 13.25
N ALA A 36 -11.16 -4.83 12.33
CA ALA A 36 -12.03 -4.17 11.37
C ALA A 36 -13.32 -3.66 12.03
N ILE A 37 -13.76 -2.47 11.64
CA ILE A 37 -14.94 -1.80 12.23
C ILE A 37 -16.23 -2.05 11.47
N THR A 38 -16.17 -2.48 10.20
CA THR A 38 -17.36 -2.78 9.38
C THR A 38 -17.57 -4.27 9.18
N ALA A 39 -18.80 -4.68 8.86
CA ALA A 39 -19.10 -6.08 8.53
C ALA A 39 -18.31 -6.56 7.29
N PRO A 40 -18.24 -5.81 6.16
CA PRO A 40 -17.37 -6.18 5.04
C PRO A 40 -15.89 -6.31 5.41
N GLY A 41 -15.37 -5.40 6.28
CA GLY A 41 -13.99 -5.48 6.76
C GLY A 41 -13.74 -6.74 7.58
N ARG A 42 -14.64 -7.12 8.50
CA ARG A 42 -14.53 -8.37 9.28
C ARG A 42 -14.59 -9.61 8.38
N GLU A 43 -15.47 -9.62 7.38
CA GLU A 43 -15.52 -10.71 6.39
C GLU A 43 -14.21 -10.82 5.60
N LEU A 44 -13.61 -9.69 5.18
CA LEU A 44 -12.31 -9.68 4.53
C LEU A 44 -11.24 -10.32 5.43
N LEU A 45 -11.19 -9.95 6.71
CA LEU A 45 -10.23 -10.55 7.66
C LEU A 45 -10.46 -12.06 7.82
N THR A 46 -11.72 -12.51 7.87
CA THR A 46 -12.06 -13.92 7.94
C THR A 46 -11.56 -14.71 6.73
N ARG A 47 -11.71 -14.15 5.51
CA ARG A 47 -11.19 -14.77 4.30
C ARG A 47 -9.67 -14.79 4.28
N LEU A 48 -9.01 -13.67 4.60
CA LEU A 48 -7.55 -13.57 4.65
C LEU A 48 -6.94 -14.54 5.65
N ALA A 49 -7.57 -14.75 6.81
CA ALA A 49 -7.06 -15.65 7.84
C ALA A 49 -6.80 -17.08 7.33
N ARG A 50 -7.57 -17.55 6.35
CA ARG A 50 -7.40 -18.88 5.72
C ARG A 50 -6.09 -18.97 4.92
N HIS A 51 -5.59 -17.86 4.41
CA HIS A 51 -4.38 -17.78 3.58
C HIS A 51 -3.11 -17.51 4.39
N LEU A 52 -3.21 -16.85 5.58
CA LEU A 52 -2.05 -16.41 6.36
C LEU A 52 -1.02 -17.52 6.67
N PRO A 53 -1.42 -18.76 7.04
CA PRO A 53 -0.44 -19.83 7.29
C PRO A 53 0.42 -20.14 6.06
N ARG A 54 -0.22 -20.21 4.87
CA ARG A 54 0.48 -20.47 3.60
C ARG A 54 1.38 -19.31 3.20
N ILE A 55 0.90 -18.06 3.35
CA ILE A 55 1.68 -16.86 3.08
C ILE A 55 2.94 -16.85 3.95
N ARG A 56 2.81 -17.10 5.26
CA ARG A 56 3.94 -17.15 6.19
C ARG A 56 4.95 -18.23 5.83
N ALA A 57 4.49 -19.40 5.45
CA ALA A 57 5.37 -20.51 5.05
C ALA A 57 6.14 -20.21 3.75
N ALA A 58 5.52 -19.51 2.80
CA ALA A 58 6.13 -19.16 1.51
C ALA A 58 7.03 -17.91 1.56
N ALA A 59 6.96 -17.09 2.62
CA ALA A 59 7.60 -15.79 2.68
C ALA A 59 9.13 -15.85 2.57
N ALA A 60 9.79 -16.77 3.29
CA ALA A 60 11.25 -16.90 3.26
C ALA A 60 11.79 -17.43 1.91
N PRO A 61 11.26 -18.52 1.33
CA PRO A 61 11.71 -18.96 -0.01
C PRO A 61 11.42 -17.90 -1.07
N ASN A 62 10.26 -17.27 -1.08
CA ASN A 62 9.94 -16.24 -2.07
C ASN A 62 10.86 -15.02 -1.97
N ASP A 63 11.19 -14.57 -0.74
CA ASP A 63 12.16 -13.48 -0.53
C ASP A 63 13.56 -13.86 -1.04
N ARG A 64 14.05 -15.05 -0.68
CA ARG A 64 15.37 -15.52 -1.12
C ARG A 64 15.48 -15.55 -2.64
N ASP A 65 14.49 -16.12 -3.29
CA ASP A 65 14.51 -16.40 -4.73
C ASP A 65 13.95 -15.21 -5.56
N GLY A 66 13.40 -14.17 -4.91
CA GLY A 66 12.74 -13.04 -5.58
C GLY A 66 11.46 -13.45 -6.31
N THR A 67 10.80 -14.54 -5.90
CA THR A 67 9.68 -15.14 -6.61
C THR A 67 8.34 -14.52 -6.15
N PHE A 68 7.55 -14.06 -7.10
CA PHE A 68 6.20 -13.57 -6.82
C PHE A 68 5.25 -14.71 -6.43
N PRO A 69 4.45 -14.58 -5.34
CA PRO A 69 3.58 -15.66 -4.83
C PRO A 69 2.26 -15.78 -5.63
N ALA A 70 2.35 -16.09 -6.93
CA ALA A 70 1.20 -16.14 -7.85
C ALA A 70 0.05 -17.04 -7.33
N GLU A 71 0.38 -18.21 -6.77
CA GLU A 71 -0.62 -19.13 -6.21
C GLU A 71 -1.41 -18.55 -5.04
N THR A 72 -0.81 -17.65 -4.24
CA THR A 72 -1.53 -16.92 -3.18
C THR A 72 -2.58 -16.00 -3.80
N PHE A 73 -2.23 -15.28 -4.87
CA PHE A 73 -3.15 -14.38 -5.56
C PHE A 73 -4.24 -15.12 -6.33
N HIS A 74 -3.94 -16.29 -6.91
CA HIS A 74 -4.98 -17.18 -7.45
C HIS A 74 -5.95 -17.64 -6.35
N GLY A 75 -5.46 -17.93 -5.14
CA GLY A 75 -6.31 -18.19 -3.97
C GLY A 75 -7.17 -16.98 -3.60
N PHE A 76 -6.59 -15.79 -3.55
CA PHE A 76 -7.32 -14.55 -3.29
C PHE A 76 -8.41 -14.28 -4.34
N ALA A 77 -8.17 -14.58 -5.62
CA ALA A 77 -9.17 -14.47 -6.68
C ALA A 77 -10.36 -15.40 -6.41
N ARG A 78 -10.11 -16.70 -6.14
CA ARG A 78 -11.15 -17.68 -5.85
C ARG A 78 -12.02 -17.33 -4.64
N ASP A 79 -11.40 -16.74 -3.61
CA ASP A 79 -12.10 -16.38 -2.37
C ASP A 79 -12.66 -14.94 -2.40
N GLY A 80 -12.62 -14.27 -3.55
CA GLY A 80 -13.17 -12.92 -3.75
C GLY A 80 -12.37 -11.79 -3.06
N VAL A 81 -11.18 -12.07 -2.52
CA VAL A 81 -10.32 -11.09 -1.84
C VAL A 81 -9.85 -9.99 -2.81
N LEU A 82 -9.57 -10.33 -4.08
CA LEU A 82 -9.13 -9.33 -5.07
C LEU A 82 -10.22 -8.29 -5.38
N GLY A 83 -11.48 -8.62 -5.17
CA GLY A 83 -12.64 -7.72 -5.28
C GLY A 83 -13.05 -7.06 -3.96
N ALA A 84 -12.26 -7.13 -2.90
CA ALA A 84 -12.68 -6.68 -1.57
C ALA A 84 -13.10 -5.21 -1.54
N THR A 85 -12.38 -4.32 -2.21
CA THR A 85 -12.66 -2.87 -2.26
C THR A 85 -13.61 -2.45 -3.39
N VAL A 86 -14.11 -3.40 -4.16
CA VAL A 86 -15.15 -3.16 -5.17
C VAL A 86 -16.51 -3.05 -4.46
N PRO A 87 -17.38 -2.10 -4.87
CA PRO A 87 -18.74 -1.97 -4.33
C PRO A 87 -19.56 -3.26 -4.41
N ALA A 88 -20.39 -3.51 -3.40
CA ALA A 88 -21.24 -4.70 -3.35
C ALA A 88 -22.24 -4.76 -4.52
N GLU A 89 -22.75 -3.61 -4.97
CA GLU A 89 -23.64 -3.47 -6.12
C GLU A 89 -22.99 -3.87 -7.46
N LEU A 90 -21.64 -3.93 -7.50
CA LEU A 90 -20.86 -4.43 -8.64
C LEU A 90 -20.33 -5.86 -8.41
N GLY A 91 -20.76 -6.53 -7.34
CA GLY A 91 -20.40 -7.90 -7.02
C GLY A 91 -19.15 -8.06 -6.15
N GLY A 92 -18.57 -6.96 -5.65
CA GLY A 92 -17.45 -6.98 -4.71
C GLY A 92 -17.86 -7.17 -3.25
N MET A 93 -16.91 -7.11 -2.32
CA MET A 93 -17.21 -7.22 -0.88
C MET A 93 -17.68 -5.90 -0.26
N GLY A 94 -17.49 -4.76 -0.93
CA GLY A 94 -17.92 -3.44 -0.45
C GLY A 94 -17.08 -2.88 0.71
N VAL A 95 -15.82 -3.29 0.87
CA VAL A 95 -14.91 -2.72 1.88
C VAL A 95 -14.51 -1.32 1.44
N SER A 96 -15.16 -0.32 2.00
CA SER A 96 -15.00 1.10 1.63
C SER A 96 -14.23 1.92 2.68
N ARG A 97 -14.10 1.44 3.92
CA ARG A 97 -13.34 2.15 4.97
C ARG A 97 -11.85 1.90 4.80
N LEU A 98 -11.07 2.97 4.68
CA LEU A 98 -9.60 2.91 4.60
C LEU A 98 -8.99 2.24 5.83
N HIS A 99 -9.63 2.42 7.00
CA HIS A 99 -9.28 1.75 8.24
C HIS A 99 -9.29 0.21 8.06
N ASP A 100 -10.37 -0.36 7.55
CA ASP A 100 -10.51 -1.81 7.41
C ASP A 100 -9.52 -2.38 6.37
N VAL A 101 -9.27 -1.62 5.31
CA VAL A 101 -8.23 -1.97 4.32
C VAL A 101 -6.84 -1.96 4.95
N ALA A 102 -6.53 -0.96 5.79
CA ALA A 102 -5.23 -0.87 6.48
C ALA A 102 -5.05 -2.02 7.47
N VAL A 103 -6.10 -2.39 8.23
CA VAL A 103 -6.08 -3.56 9.13
C VAL A 103 -5.86 -4.85 8.35
N ALA A 104 -6.54 -5.04 7.21
CA ALA A 104 -6.35 -6.20 6.36
C ALA A 104 -4.90 -6.32 5.86
N LEU A 105 -4.32 -5.20 5.38
CA LEU A 105 -2.93 -5.15 4.94
C LEU A 105 -1.94 -5.38 6.08
N LEU A 106 -2.23 -4.89 7.29
CA LEU A 106 -1.45 -5.15 8.49
C LEU A 106 -1.37 -6.67 8.76
N ARG A 107 -2.51 -7.36 8.76
CA ARG A 107 -2.56 -8.81 8.99
C ARG A 107 -1.81 -9.60 7.93
N VAL A 108 -1.87 -9.20 6.67
CA VAL A 108 -1.09 -9.85 5.60
C VAL A 108 0.40 -9.55 5.78
N ALA A 109 0.78 -8.32 6.14
CA ALA A 109 2.18 -7.92 6.35
C ALA A 109 2.84 -8.61 7.55
N GLU A 110 2.07 -8.98 8.59
CA GLU A 110 2.55 -9.84 9.69
C GLU A 110 3.01 -11.21 9.19
N ALA A 111 2.45 -11.68 8.08
CA ALA A 111 2.86 -12.93 7.44
C ALA A 111 3.95 -12.70 6.36
N ASP A 112 3.71 -11.74 5.46
CA ASP A 112 4.65 -11.34 4.40
C ASP A 112 4.38 -9.94 3.86
N ALA A 113 5.33 -9.03 4.02
CA ALA A 113 5.23 -7.64 3.60
C ALA A 113 5.15 -7.48 2.07
N SER A 114 5.84 -8.34 1.31
CA SER A 114 5.81 -8.35 -0.15
C SER A 114 4.40 -8.64 -0.70
N THR A 115 3.75 -9.66 -0.14
CA THR A 115 2.35 -10.02 -0.47
C THR A 115 1.39 -8.89 -0.09
N ALA A 116 1.58 -8.26 1.07
CA ALA A 116 0.75 -7.13 1.50
C ALA A 116 0.90 -5.92 0.57
N LEU A 117 2.12 -5.60 0.11
CA LEU A 117 2.37 -4.52 -0.83
C LEU A 117 1.69 -4.77 -2.18
N ALA A 118 1.77 -6.00 -2.70
CA ALA A 118 1.09 -6.36 -3.94
C ALA A 118 -0.44 -6.29 -3.79
N LEU A 119 -0.98 -6.80 -2.68
CA LEU A 119 -2.42 -6.72 -2.40
C LEU A 119 -2.91 -5.27 -2.24
N HIS A 120 -2.08 -4.39 -1.63
CA HIS A 120 -2.37 -2.95 -1.56
C HIS A 120 -2.54 -2.34 -2.96
N ALA A 121 -1.72 -2.72 -3.95
CA ALA A 121 -1.86 -2.21 -5.31
C ALA A 121 -3.25 -2.53 -5.89
N GLN A 122 -3.76 -3.75 -5.70
CA GLN A 122 -5.09 -4.16 -6.13
C GLN A 122 -6.20 -3.39 -5.38
N PHE A 123 -6.12 -3.33 -4.04
CA PHE A 123 -7.12 -2.64 -3.22
C PHE A 123 -7.20 -1.14 -3.54
N SER A 124 -6.05 -0.49 -3.72
CA SER A 124 -5.96 0.90 -4.15
C SER A 124 -6.67 1.15 -5.49
N ARG A 125 -6.55 0.21 -6.45
CA ARG A 125 -7.25 0.34 -7.73
C ARG A 125 -8.77 0.17 -7.59
N GLY A 126 -9.23 -0.77 -6.77
CA GLY A 126 -10.67 -0.90 -6.48
C GLY A 126 -11.26 0.39 -5.91
N ILE A 127 -10.56 1.02 -4.95
CA ILE A 127 -11.00 2.30 -4.35
C ILE A 127 -11.01 3.43 -5.38
N THR A 128 -9.92 3.60 -6.15
CA THR A 128 -9.82 4.71 -7.11
C THR A 128 -10.76 4.55 -8.29
N LEU A 129 -10.94 3.35 -8.83
CA LEU A 129 -11.91 3.08 -9.88
C LEU A 129 -13.36 3.23 -9.38
N THR A 130 -13.64 2.93 -8.10
CA THR A 130 -14.96 3.21 -7.50
C THR A 130 -15.28 4.71 -7.50
N TYR A 131 -14.28 5.55 -7.24
CA TYR A 131 -14.45 7.00 -7.36
C TYR A 131 -14.78 7.42 -8.80
N GLU A 132 -14.02 6.90 -9.78
CA GLU A 132 -14.26 7.19 -11.20
C GLU A 132 -15.64 6.72 -11.66
N TRP A 133 -16.07 5.55 -11.21
CA TRP A 133 -17.40 5.02 -11.50
C TRP A 133 -18.52 5.90 -10.96
N ARG A 134 -18.36 6.47 -9.76
CA ARG A 134 -19.40 7.29 -9.11
C ARG A 134 -19.43 8.74 -9.60
N HIS A 135 -18.28 9.30 -9.96
CA HIS A 135 -18.09 10.74 -10.13
C HIS A 135 -17.48 11.14 -11.48
N GLY A 136 -17.02 10.20 -12.27
CA GLY A 136 -16.43 10.46 -13.60
C GLY A 136 -17.50 10.81 -14.65
N PRO A 137 -17.09 11.32 -15.81
CA PRO A 137 -17.99 11.47 -16.96
C PRO A 137 -18.42 10.09 -17.49
N PRO A 138 -19.53 9.98 -18.27
CA PRO A 138 -20.10 8.70 -18.69
C PRO A 138 -19.10 7.70 -19.29
N PRO A 139 -18.17 8.04 -20.21
CA PRO A 139 -17.20 7.08 -20.72
C PRO A 139 -16.26 6.53 -19.63
N THR A 140 -15.88 7.38 -18.66
CA THR A 140 -15.05 6.97 -17.51
C THR A 140 -15.82 6.04 -16.57
N GLN A 141 -17.12 6.33 -16.34
CA GLN A 141 -17.99 5.47 -15.52
C GLN A 141 -18.12 4.08 -16.13
N GLU A 142 -18.35 3.97 -17.43
CA GLU A 142 -18.46 2.69 -18.16
C GLU A 142 -17.17 1.87 -18.08
N LEU A 143 -16.01 2.52 -18.30
CA LEU A 143 -14.70 1.89 -18.18
C LEU A 143 -14.45 1.39 -16.74
N ALA A 144 -14.71 2.23 -15.75
CA ALA A 144 -14.52 1.88 -14.35
C ALA A 144 -15.45 0.73 -13.93
N GLU A 145 -16.73 0.76 -14.33
CA GLU A 145 -17.69 -0.31 -14.04
C GLU A 145 -17.24 -1.65 -14.62
N ARG A 146 -16.84 -1.66 -15.90
CA ARG A 146 -16.33 -2.87 -16.57
C ARG A 146 -15.17 -3.50 -15.80
N LEU A 147 -14.18 -2.69 -15.39
CA LEU A 147 -13.03 -3.17 -14.65
C LEU A 147 -13.40 -3.62 -13.22
N LEU A 148 -14.22 -2.85 -12.50
CA LEU A 148 -14.66 -3.20 -11.16
C LEU A 148 -15.42 -4.54 -11.14
N ARG A 149 -16.33 -4.78 -12.10
CA ARG A 149 -17.02 -6.07 -12.21
C ARG A 149 -16.04 -7.21 -12.50
N ALA A 150 -15.04 -7.01 -13.34
CA ALA A 150 -14.00 -8.01 -13.60
C ALA A 150 -13.11 -8.26 -12.37
N MET A 151 -12.78 -7.21 -11.60
CA MET A 151 -12.06 -7.35 -10.32
C MET A 151 -12.89 -8.13 -9.28
N ALA A 152 -14.21 -7.87 -9.21
CA ALA A 152 -15.10 -8.59 -8.30
C ALA A 152 -15.15 -10.11 -8.58
N ARG A 153 -15.08 -10.49 -9.88
CA ARG A 153 -15.01 -11.90 -10.30
C ARG A 153 -13.61 -12.52 -10.20
N GLY A 154 -12.59 -11.74 -9.79
CA GLY A 154 -11.21 -12.19 -9.76
C GLY A 154 -10.53 -12.32 -11.13
N GLU A 155 -11.15 -11.81 -12.20
CA GLU A 155 -10.67 -11.85 -13.58
C GLU A 155 -9.70 -10.71 -13.89
N ALA A 156 -9.84 -9.55 -13.22
CA ALA A 156 -8.97 -8.41 -13.40
C ALA A 156 -8.05 -8.18 -12.20
N VAL A 157 -6.76 -8.18 -12.49
CA VAL A 157 -5.69 -7.74 -11.60
C VAL A 157 -5.13 -6.45 -12.17
N VAL A 158 -5.33 -5.33 -11.45
CA VAL A 158 -5.07 -3.99 -11.95
C VAL A 158 -3.89 -3.34 -11.21
N CYS A 159 -2.81 -3.07 -11.93
CA CYS A 159 -1.60 -2.42 -11.41
C CYS A 159 -1.54 -0.93 -11.73
N GLY A 160 -0.82 -0.19 -10.90
CA GLY A 160 -0.42 1.18 -11.23
C GLY A 160 0.99 1.21 -11.84
N ALA A 161 1.13 1.80 -13.02
CA ALA A 161 2.39 2.02 -13.72
C ALA A 161 2.65 3.55 -13.80
N VAL A 162 3.21 4.12 -12.73
CA VAL A 162 3.24 5.57 -12.53
C VAL A 162 4.61 6.18 -12.77
N LYS A 163 5.68 5.60 -12.20
CA LYS A 163 7.01 6.18 -12.23
C LYS A 163 7.73 5.88 -13.55
N ASP A 164 8.17 6.92 -14.24
CA ASP A 164 8.98 6.80 -15.45
C ASP A 164 10.36 6.18 -15.16
N HIS A 165 10.88 5.44 -16.11
CA HIS A 165 12.22 4.89 -16.07
C HIS A 165 13.24 5.96 -16.48
N GLY A 166 14.19 6.27 -15.60
CA GLY A 166 15.20 7.26 -15.88
C GLY A 166 14.63 8.66 -16.12
N ARG A 167 14.94 9.23 -17.29
CA ARG A 167 14.51 10.59 -17.69
C ARG A 167 13.46 10.58 -18.79
N GLU A 168 13.14 9.43 -19.37
CA GLU A 168 12.18 9.31 -20.46
C GLU A 168 10.75 9.40 -19.91
N VAL A 169 9.99 10.36 -20.44
CA VAL A 169 8.58 10.54 -20.07
C VAL A 169 7.72 9.64 -20.95
N THR A 170 6.85 8.87 -20.34
CA THR A 170 5.87 8.06 -21.06
C THR A 170 4.85 8.97 -21.73
N GLN A 171 4.70 8.84 -23.05
CA GLN A 171 3.89 9.69 -23.90
C GLN A 171 2.68 8.97 -24.49
N LEU A 172 1.60 9.70 -24.59
CA LEU A 172 0.36 9.30 -25.27
C LEU A 172 0.15 10.22 -26.47
N ARG A 173 0.10 9.66 -27.68
CA ARG A 173 -0.07 10.41 -28.95
C ARG A 173 -1.31 9.93 -29.68
N PRO A 174 -2.06 10.80 -30.39
CA PRO A 174 -3.15 10.36 -31.25
C PRO A 174 -2.66 9.36 -32.31
N ASP A 175 -3.47 8.32 -32.57
CA ASP A 175 -3.19 7.31 -33.61
C ASP A 175 -3.65 7.72 -35.02
N GLY A 176 -4.36 8.84 -35.12
CA GLY A 176 -4.98 9.32 -36.36
C GLY A 176 -6.30 8.65 -36.73
N ALA A 177 -6.75 7.63 -35.98
CA ALA A 177 -8.00 6.90 -36.19
C ALA A 177 -9.03 7.11 -35.06
N GLY A 178 -8.73 8.03 -34.12
CA GLY A 178 -9.59 8.36 -32.98
C GLY A 178 -9.22 7.67 -31.70
N GLY A 179 -8.11 6.92 -31.66
CA GLY A 179 -7.49 6.32 -30.51
C GLY A 179 -6.12 6.95 -30.19
N TRP A 180 -5.31 6.22 -29.43
CA TRP A 180 -4.02 6.66 -28.93
C TRP A 180 -2.94 5.60 -29.11
N LEU A 181 -1.70 6.04 -29.22
CA LEU A 181 -0.48 5.22 -29.14
C LEU A 181 0.29 5.60 -27.85
N LEU A 182 0.54 4.61 -27.02
CA LEU A 182 1.31 4.76 -25.78
C LEU A 182 2.74 4.27 -25.99
N SER A 183 3.73 5.10 -25.65
CA SER A 183 5.15 4.76 -25.71
C SER A 183 5.90 5.26 -24.49
N GLY A 184 6.83 4.43 -23.98
CA GLY A 184 7.70 4.74 -22.83
C GLY A 184 7.97 3.51 -21.98
N ARG A 185 8.60 3.74 -20.82
CA ARG A 185 8.91 2.69 -19.87
C ARG A 185 8.59 3.13 -18.45
N LYS A 186 7.89 2.29 -17.71
CA LYS A 186 7.58 2.49 -16.29
C LYS A 186 8.42 1.56 -15.45
N THR A 187 8.90 2.06 -14.32
CA THR A 187 9.64 1.30 -13.32
C THR A 187 8.83 1.15 -12.02
N LEU A 188 9.20 0.18 -11.22
CA LEU A 188 8.57 -0.12 -9.92
C LEU A 188 7.07 -0.41 -10.04
N VAL A 189 6.67 -1.19 -11.05
CA VAL A 189 5.30 -1.64 -11.23
C VAL A 189 5.08 -2.91 -10.39
N THR A 190 4.50 -2.74 -9.22
CA THR A 190 4.24 -3.84 -8.26
C THR A 190 3.15 -4.76 -8.79
N MET A 191 3.27 -6.09 -8.54
CA MET A 191 2.33 -7.13 -8.96
C MET A 191 2.29 -7.36 -10.49
N ALA A 192 3.27 -6.84 -11.24
CA ALA A 192 3.34 -6.95 -12.70
C ALA A 192 3.29 -8.40 -13.24
N PRO A 193 3.84 -9.45 -12.56
CA PRO A 193 3.79 -10.81 -13.09
C PRO A 193 2.38 -11.35 -13.36
N ILE A 194 1.38 -10.94 -12.58
CA ILE A 194 0.00 -11.41 -12.72
C ILE A 194 -0.98 -10.32 -13.16
N ALA A 195 -0.51 -9.09 -13.37
CA ALA A 195 -1.37 -7.99 -13.82
C ALA A 195 -2.04 -8.32 -15.15
N THR A 196 -3.35 -8.10 -15.24
CA THR A 196 -4.13 -8.18 -16.47
C THR A 196 -4.30 -6.80 -17.11
N HIS A 197 -4.24 -5.74 -16.29
CA HIS A 197 -4.38 -4.35 -16.73
C HIS A 197 -3.40 -3.44 -16.01
N PHE A 198 -2.91 -2.43 -16.73
CA PHE A 198 -1.99 -1.41 -16.22
C PHE A 198 -2.63 -0.03 -16.34
N VAL A 199 -2.80 0.68 -15.24
CA VAL A 199 -3.17 2.10 -15.21
C VAL A 199 -1.89 2.91 -15.32
N VAL A 200 -1.62 3.45 -16.49
CA VAL A 200 -0.32 4.06 -16.82
C VAL A 200 -0.43 5.58 -16.72
N SER A 201 0.48 6.24 -15.97
CA SER A 201 0.59 7.70 -16.03
C SER A 201 1.32 8.11 -17.31
N ALA A 202 0.69 8.89 -18.17
CA ALA A 202 1.24 9.32 -19.46
C ALA A 202 0.97 10.79 -19.74
N GLN A 203 1.88 11.44 -20.46
CA GLN A 203 1.74 12.83 -20.91
C GLN A 203 1.34 12.90 -22.38
N ALA A 204 0.35 13.74 -22.67
CA ALA A 204 -0.10 14.03 -24.05
C ALA A 204 0.13 15.51 -24.36
N PRO A 205 1.13 15.88 -25.18
CA PRO A 205 1.25 17.21 -25.72
C PRO A 205 0.06 17.49 -26.66
N VAL A 206 -0.73 18.53 -26.39
CA VAL A 206 -1.96 18.86 -27.17
C VAL A 206 -1.84 20.20 -27.90
N ALA A 207 -1.03 21.12 -27.40
CA ALA A 207 -0.71 22.40 -28.03
C ALA A 207 0.65 22.89 -27.53
N GLU A 208 1.18 23.95 -28.17
CA GLU A 208 2.40 24.60 -27.69
C GLU A 208 2.24 25.08 -26.25
N GLY A 209 3.13 24.59 -25.37
CA GLY A 209 3.10 24.88 -23.94
C GLY A 209 2.01 24.18 -23.11
N LEU A 210 1.11 23.38 -23.74
CA LEU A 210 0.07 22.65 -23.04
C LEU A 210 0.27 21.13 -23.14
N THR A 211 0.58 20.50 -22.03
CA THR A 211 0.67 19.04 -21.89
C THR A 211 -0.39 18.56 -20.90
N LEU A 212 -1.20 17.62 -21.32
CA LEU A 212 -2.19 16.98 -20.45
C LEU A 212 -1.60 15.73 -19.81
N LEU A 213 -2.03 15.46 -18.58
CA LEU A 213 -1.77 14.22 -17.88
C LEU A 213 -2.96 13.30 -18.05
N HIS A 214 -2.70 12.09 -18.51
CA HIS A 214 -3.69 11.05 -18.72
C HIS A 214 -3.31 9.76 -17.98
N ALA A 215 -4.30 8.91 -17.74
CA ALA A 215 -4.08 7.58 -17.23
C ALA A 215 -4.74 6.54 -18.16
N PRO A 216 -4.09 6.18 -19.29
CA PRO A 216 -4.54 5.09 -20.13
C PRO A 216 -4.53 3.77 -19.35
N ILE A 217 -5.53 2.93 -19.60
CA ILE A 217 -5.65 1.58 -19.06
C ILE A 217 -5.32 0.61 -20.18
N VAL A 218 -4.23 -0.12 -20.01
CA VAL A 218 -3.68 -1.00 -21.05
C VAL A 218 -3.81 -2.45 -20.59
N ALA A 219 -4.43 -3.29 -21.42
CA ALA A 219 -4.49 -4.73 -21.17
C ALA A 219 -3.10 -5.38 -21.37
N ARG A 220 -2.83 -6.46 -20.65
CA ARG A 220 -1.54 -7.16 -20.69
C ARG A 220 -1.16 -7.68 -22.07
N ASP A 221 -2.14 -8.11 -22.84
CA ASP A 221 -1.99 -8.68 -24.17
C ASP A 221 -1.97 -7.63 -25.28
N THR A 222 -1.98 -6.32 -24.94
CA THR A 222 -1.89 -5.24 -25.91
C THR A 222 -0.56 -5.34 -26.68
N PRO A 223 -0.59 -5.32 -28.02
CA PRO A 223 0.62 -5.30 -28.85
C PRO A 223 1.58 -4.18 -28.44
N GLY A 224 2.87 -4.48 -28.33
CA GLY A 224 3.89 -3.52 -27.91
C GLY A 224 4.11 -3.43 -26.40
N LEU A 225 3.26 -4.04 -25.56
CA LEU A 225 3.51 -4.14 -24.13
C LEU A 225 4.48 -5.28 -23.83
N SER A 226 5.49 -5.00 -23.02
CA SER A 226 6.41 -6.02 -22.49
C SER A 226 6.74 -5.78 -21.03
N ILE A 227 6.87 -6.88 -20.28
CA ILE A 227 7.35 -6.85 -18.90
C ILE A 227 8.84 -7.16 -18.91
N VAL A 228 9.62 -6.29 -18.27
CA VAL A 228 11.07 -6.38 -18.23
C VAL A 228 11.49 -6.93 -16.89
N ASP A 229 12.06 -8.11 -16.89
CA ASP A 229 12.61 -8.76 -15.69
C ASP A 229 13.86 -8.04 -15.17
N GLY A 230 14.17 -8.25 -13.89
CA GLY A 230 15.39 -7.74 -13.28
C GLY A 230 15.20 -7.09 -11.91
N TRP A 231 14.09 -7.33 -11.22
CA TRP A 231 13.90 -6.83 -9.86
C TRP A 231 14.91 -7.47 -8.89
N ASN A 232 15.80 -6.65 -8.37
CA ASN A 232 16.75 -7.03 -7.32
C ASN A 232 16.68 -6.02 -6.18
N GLY A 233 15.52 -5.92 -5.54
CA GLY A 233 15.29 -4.99 -4.45
C GLY A 233 16.04 -5.36 -3.17
N LEU A 234 16.37 -4.36 -2.35
CA LEU A 234 16.91 -4.55 -1.01
C LEU A 234 15.93 -5.35 -0.13
N GLY A 235 14.66 -5.00 -0.18
CA GLY A 235 13.53 -5.65 0.48
C GLY A 235 12.33 -5.71 -0.44
N MET A 236 11.20 -6.20 0.05
CA MET A 236 9.99 -6.43 -0.75
C MET A 236 10.28 -7.27 -2.00
N ARG A 237 11.18 -8.24 -1.88
CA ARG A 237 11.77 -8.97 -3.02
C ARG A 237 10.75 -9.81 -3.78
N ALA A 238 9.73 -10.29 -3.08
CA ALA A 238 8.64 -11.09 -3.65
C ALA A 238 7.41 -10.27 -4.07
N SER A 239 7.48 -8.94 -4.13
CA SER A 239 6.33 -8.09 -4.49
C SER A 239 5.97 -8.10 -5.98
N GLY A 240 6.77 -8.75 -6.83
CA GLY A 240 6.60 -8.73 -8.28
C GLY A 240 6.71 -7.32 -8.86
N THR A 241 7.63 -6.53 -8.31
CA THR A 241 7.86 -5.16 -8.76
C THR A 241 8.82 -5.16 -9.93
N LEU A 242 8.30 -4.99 -11.14
CA LEU A 242 9.07 -5.05 -12.39
C LEU A 242 8.96 -3.74 -13.18
N ASP A 243 9.74 -3.64 -14.23
CA ASP A 243 9.56 -2.59 -15.24
C ASP A 243 8.57 -3.05 -16.30
N VAL A 244 7.82 -2.10 -16.87
CA VAL A 244 6.89 -2.35 -17.99
C VAL A 244 7.20 -1.35 -19.10
N ALA A 245 7.45 -1.86 -20.30
CA ALA A 245 7.72 -1.07 -21.49
C ALA A 245 6.52 -1.10 -22.44
N PHE A 246 6.29 0.03 -23.09
CA PHE A 246 5.23 0.29 -24.05
C PHE A 246 5.87 0.80 -25.34
N ASP A 247 5.71 0.07 -26.42
CA ASP A 247 6.19 0.46 -27.76
C ASP A 247 5.00 0.61 -28.70
N ASN A 248 4.55 1.87 -28.85
CA ASN A 248 3.39 2.24 -29.67
C ASN A 248 2.15 1.36 -29.40
N CYS A 249 1.89 1.08 -28.11
CA CYS A 249 0.73 0.30 -27.70
C CYS A 249 -0.57 1.02 -28.08
N PRO A 250 -1.46 0.40 -28.88
CA PRO A 250 -2.75 1.01 -29.20
C PRO A 250 -3.65 1.05 -27.96
N VAL A 251 -4.25 2.22 -27.71
CA VAL A 251 -5.18 2.44 -26.59
C VAL A 251 -6.45 3.06 -27.14
N PRO A 252 -7.62 2.41 -26.98
CA PRO A 252 -8.91 3.00 -27.35
C PRO A 252 -9.16 4.31 -26.62
N ALA A 253 -9.80 5.28 -27.25
CA ALA A 253 -10.12 6.56 -26.61
C ALA A 253 -10.94 6.41 -25.32
N GLY A 254 -11.85 5.43 -25.28
CA GLY A 254 -12.67 5.12 -24.11
C GLY A 254 -11.89 4.48 -22.93
N ASP A 255 -10.65 4.05 -23.15
CA ASP A 255 -9.81 3.44 -22.11
C ASP A 255 -8.79 4.43 -21.51
N VAL A 256 -9.03 5.74 -21.65
CA VAL A 256 -8.14 6.80 -21.15
C VAL A 256 -8.85 7.66 -20.12
N LEU A 257 -8.33 7.67 -18.89
CA LEU A 257 -8.81 8.56 -17.82
C LEU A 257 -8.09 9.91 -17.92
N ALA A 258 -8.84 11.01 -17.96
CA ALA A 258 -8.26 12.36 -17.87
C ALA A 258 -7.82 12.66 -16.44
N ARG A 259 -6.66 13.33 -16.27
CA ARG A 259 -6.07 13.66 -14.94
C ARG A 259 -5.76 15.15 -14.77
N GLY A 260 -5.93 15.97 -15.79
CA GLY A 260 -5.63 17.41 -15.75
C GLY A 260 -4.40 17.78 -16.55
N SER A 261 -3.80 18.94 -16.30
CA SER A 261 -2.63 19.44 -17.00
C SER A 261 -1.35 19.30 -16.17
N VAL A 262 -0.23 19.09 -16.87
CA VAL A 262 1.10 19.10 -16.26
C VAL A 262 1.39 20.51 -15.76
N GLY A 263 1.93 20.63 -14.52
CA GLY A 263 2.22 21.93 -13.89
C GLY A 263 1.02 22.65 -13.30
N ALA A 264 -0.14 22.01 -13.22
CA ALA A 264 -1.30 22.60 -12.53
C ALA A 264 -1.08 22.65 -11.02
N HIS A 265 -1.24 23.84 -10.45
CA HIS A 265 -1.15 24.10 -9.01
C HIS A 265 -2.54 23.92 -8.37
N SER A 266 -2.94 22.69 -8.10
CA SER A 266 -4.19 22.40 -7.38
C SER A 266 -3.95 21.37 -6.30
N ASP A 267 -4.45 21.67 -5.11
CA ASP A 267 -4.41 20.74 -3.97
C ASP A 267 -5.53 19.67 -4.04
N ALA A 268 -6.49 19.84 -4.96
CA ALA A 268 -7.60 18.90 -5.12
C ALA A 268 -7.14 17.46 -5.44
N VAL A 269 -6.03 17.31 -6.17
CA VAL A 269 -5.44 16.00 -6.49
C VAL A 269 -4.93 15.25 -5.26
N LEU A 270 -4.63 15.96 -4.17
CA LEU A 270 -4.06 15.39 -2.95
C LEU A 270 -5.04 14.44 -2.24
N ALA A 271 -6.34 14.68 -2.36
CA ALA A 271 -7.35 13.78 -1.78
C ALA A 271 -7.28 12.38 -2.42
N GLY A 272 -7.25 12.31 -3.76
CA GLY A 272 -7.13 11.04 -4.50
C GLY A 272 -5.78 10.33 -4.23
N GLN A 273 -4.69 11.08 -4.15
CA GLN A 273 -3.37 10.56 -3.80
C GLN A 273 -3.35 10.01 -2.36
N THR A 274 -4.02 10.66 -1.41
CA THR A 274 -4.15 10.17 -0.03
C THR A 274 -4.93 8.86 0.00
N VAL A 275 -6.13 8.84 -0.56
CA VAL A 275 -7.02 7.67 -0.55
C VAL A 275 -6.36 6.45 -1.21
N SER A 276 -5.62 6.66 -2.30
CA SER A 276 -4.93 5.57 -3.00
C SER A 276 -3.74 4.97 -2.25
N SER A 277 -3.23 5.65 -1.21
CA SER A 277 -1.92 5.31 -0.66
C SER A 277 -1.88 5.15 0.86
N ILE A 278 -2.77 5.82 1.61
CA ILE A 278 -2.68 5.90 3.08
C ILE A 278 -2.77 4.54 3.77
N THR A 279 -3.47 3.57 3.18
CA THR A 279 -3.65 2.24 3.75
C THR A 279 -2.35 1.43 3.82
N MET A 280 -1.29 1.84 3.08
CA MET A 280 0.04 1.22 3.20
C MET A 280 0.67 1.43 4.59
N LEU A 281 0.21 2.40 5.39
CA LEU A 281 0.63 2.55 6.78
C LEU A 281 0.39 1.28 7.59
N GLY A 282 -0.67 0.52 7.27
CA GLY A 282 -0.92 -0.80 7.83
C GLY A 282 0.17 -1.82 7.53
N ILE A 283 0.79 -1.77 6.35
CA ILE A 283 1.88 -2.70 5.98
C ILE A 283 3.06 -2.53 6.95
N TYR A 284 3.51 -1.30 7.18
CA TYR A 284 4.67 -1.04 8.05
C TYR A 284 4.37 -1.27 9.52
N ALA A 285 3.11 -1.05 9.93
CA ALA A 285 2.63 -1.46 11.25
C ALA A 285 2.69 -2.99 11.41
N GLY A 286 2.28 -3.76 10.40
CA GLY A 286 2.34 -5.21 10.40
C GLY A 286 3.77 -5.76 10.42
N VAL A 287 4.71 -5.15 9.67
CA VAL A 287 6.13 -5.52 9.72
C VAL A 287 6.71 -5.30 11.12
N ALA A 288 6.42 -4.15 11.74
CA ALA A 288 6.89 -3.85 13.09
C ALA A 288 6.29 -4.81 14.12
N GLN A 289 4.99 -5.14 14.01
CA GLN A 289 4.32 -6.11 14.87
C GLN A 289 4.95 -7.51 14.73
N ALA A 290 5.17 -7.99 13.49
CA ALA A 290 5.80 -9.28 13.25
C ALA A 290 7.22 -9.36 13.83
N ALA A 291 7.99 -8.29 13.72
CA ALA A 291 9.34 -8.23 14.29
C ALA A 291 9.28 -8.30 15.83
N ARG A 292 8.39 -7.54 16.45
CA ARG A 292 8.16 -7.55 17.90
C ARG A 292 7.75 -8.94 18.42
N ASP A 293 6.77 -9.57 17.77
CA ASP A 293 6.27 -10.88 18.19
C ASP A 293 7.37 -11.93 18.11
N LEU A 294 8.13 -11.95 17.00
CA LEU A 294 9.26 -12.84 16.83
C LEU A 294 10.37 -12.62 17.88
N ALA A 295 10.68 -11.37 18.21
CA ALA A 295 11.69 -11.04 19.21
C ALA A 295 11.24 -11.48 20.61
N VAL A 296 10.00 -11.16 21.00
CA VAL A 296 9.42 -11.55 22.31
C VAL A 296 9.35 -13.07 22.43
N ASP A 297 8.85 -13.77 21.41
CA ASP A 297 8.80 -15.23 21.42
C ASP A 297 10.19 -15.87 21.56
N THR A 298 11.18 -15.31 20.87
CA THR A 298 12.56 -15.81 20.94
C THR A 298 13.14 -15.64 22.35
N VAL A 299 12.91 -14.49 22.99
CA VAL A 299 13.40 -14.22 24.34
C VAL A 299 12.64 -15.05 25.37
N ALA A 300 11.33 -15.21 25.24
CA ALA A 300 10.51 -15.99 26.17
C ALA A 300 10.88 -17.47 26.22
N ARG A 301 11.46 -18.02 25.15
CA ARG A 301 11.92 -19.43 25.09
C ARG A 301 13.29 -19.66 25.72
N ARG A 302 13.99 -18.61 26.16
CA ARG A 302 15.30 -18.74 26.83
C ARG A 302 15.11 -19.25 28.25
N SER A 303 16.02 -20.12 28.69
CA SER A 303 15.99 -20.69 30.06
C SER A 303 16.29 -19.68 31.15
N ALA A 304 17.01 -18.61 30.85
CA ALA A 304 17.34 -17.53 31.77
C ALA A 304 16.52 -16.27 31.47
N PRO A 305 16.10 -15.51 32.49
CA PRO A 305 15.41 -14.24 32.26
C PRO A 305 16.30 -13.27 31.49
N PRO A 306 15.72 -12.44 30.60
CA PRO A 306 16.47 -11.52 29.77
C PRO A 306 17.19 -10.48 30.63
N PRO A 307 18.42 -10.03 30.24
CA PRO A 307 19.15 -8.96 30.92
C PRO A 307 18.33 -7.67 31.05
N ALA A 308 18.63 -6.82 32.01
CA ALA A 308 17.93 -5.57 32.25
C ALA A 308 17.88 -4.68 30.98
N ALA A 309 18.99 -4.57 30.25
CA ALA A 309 19.04 -3.83 28.98
C ALA A 309 18.04 -4.36 27.93
N SER A 310 17.92 -5.68 27.78
CA SER A 310 16.95 -6.27 26.86
C SER A 310 15.50 -6.00 27.28
N ARG A 311 15.22 -6.00 28.59
CA ARG A 311 13.90 -5.65 29.13
C ARG A 311 13.54 -4.19 28.87
N THR A 312 14.50 -3.28 28.98
CA THR A 312 14.31 -1.86 28.63
C THR A 312 13.97 -1.72 27.15
N LEU A 313 14.73 -2.37 26.26
CA LEU A 313 14.44 -2.34 24.83
C LEU A 313 13.04 -2.90 24.49
N VAL A 314 12.61 -3.98 25.14
CA VAL A 314 11.25 -4.53 24.96
C VAL A 314 10.19 -3.50 25.36
N ALA A 315 10.36 -2.78 26.47
CA ALA A 315 9.44 -1.72 26.87
C ALA A 315 9.42 -0.56 25.86
N GLU A 316 10.57 -0.18 25.31
CA GLU A 316 10.67 0.86 24.28
C GLU A 316 10.04 0.42 22.94
N ILE A 317 10.19 -0.86 22.56
CA ILE A 317 9.51 -1.46 21.41
C ILE A 317 7.99 -1.31 21.55
N GLU A 318 7.43 -1.68 22.71
CA GLU A 318 5.98 -1.56 22.97
C GLU A 318 5.51 -0.10 22.88
N ALA A 319 6.25 0.85 23.47
CA ALA A 319 5.91 2.27 23.44
C ALA A 319 5.94 2.82 22.00
N ARG A 320 6.97 2.44 21.21
CA ARG A 320 7.09 2.85 19.80
C ARG A 320 6.00 2.23 18.92
N LEU A 321 5.68 0.96 19.15
CA LEU A 321 4.62 0.25 18.40
C LEU A 321 3.25 0.87 18.70
N TYR A 322 2.97 1.19 19.95
CA TYR A 322 1.76 1.92 20.32
C TYR A 322 1.67 3.29 19.59
N ALA A 323 2.74 4.10 19.67
CA ALA A 323 2.80 5.40 19.03
C ALA A 323 2.64 5.32 17.50
N LEU A 324 3.26 4.31 16.87
CA LEU A 324 3.16 4.03 15.45
C LEU A 324 1.70 3.75 15.04
N ARG A 325 1.03 2.83 15.75
CA ARG A 325 -0.36 2.45 15.48
C ARG A 325 -1.32 3.62 15.70
N ALA A 326 -1.15 4.36 16.78
CA ALA A 326 -1.95 5.55 17.07
C ALA A 326 -1.81 6.62 15.98
N THR A 327 -0.59 6.89 15.54
CA THR A 327 -0.29 7.86 14.47
C THR A 327 -0.90 7.44 13.14
N ALA A 328 -0.74 6.17 12.75
CA ALA A 328 -1.33 5.63 11.53
C ALA A 328 -2.87 5.70 11.57
N SER A 329 -3.48 5.26 12.68
CA SER A 329 -4.92 5.26 12.86
C SER A 329 -5.51 6.67 12.80
N ALA A 330 -4.91 7.65 13.47
CA ALA A 330 -5.40 9.04 13.46
C ALA A 330 -5.45 9.61 12.03
N ALA A 331 -4.40 9.39 11.23
CA ALA A 331 -4.39 9.85 9.84
C ALA A 331 -5.41 9.12 8.95
N ILE A 332 -5.57 7.81 9.14
CA ILE A 332 -6.51 6.99 8.37
C ILE A 332 -7.95 7.37 8.70
N VAL A 333 -8.29 7.55 9.99
CA VAL A 333 -9.62 7.98 10.42
C VAL A 333 -9.96 9.36 9.83
N ASN A 334 -9.03 10.31 9.90
CA ASN A 334 -9.20 11.62 9.25
C ASN A 334 -9.47 11.50 7.74
N ALA A 335 -8.75 10.64 7.05
CA ALA A 335 -8.97 10.41 5.61
C ALA A 335 -10.32 9.73 5.33
N ASP A 336 -10.74 8.78 6.17
CA ASP A 336 -12.05 8.12 6.09
C ASP A 336 -13.22 9.10 6.30
N GLU A 337 -13.05 10.09 7.18
CA GLU A 337 -14.07 11.11 7.44
C GLU A 337 -14.17 12.16 6.32
N LEU A 338 -13.02 12.53 5.74
CA LEU A 338 -12.96 13.57 4.72
C LEU A 338 -13.16 13.04 3.29
N SER A 339 -12.90 11.76 3.03
CA SER A 339 -13.06 11.18 1.71
C SER A 339 -14.44 11.39 1.08
N PRO A 340 -15.58 11.22 1.78
CA PRO A 340 -16.92 11.45 1.23
C PRO A 340 -17.37 12.91 1.23
N ARG A 341 -16.56 13.85 1.77
CA ARG A 341 -16.94 15.25 1.92
C ARG A 341 -16.75 16.05 0.61
N HIS A 342 -17.56 15.72 -0.40
CA HIS A 342 -17.57 16.42 -1.71
C HIS A 342 -18.22 17.80 -1.65
N ASP A 343 -18.83 18.16 -0.52
CA ASP A 343 -19.38 19.47 -0.19
C ASP A 343 -18.31 20.50 0.22
N MET A 344 -17.10 20.04 0.54
CA MET A 344 -15.97 20.91 0.88
C MET A 344 -15.29 21.45 -0.38
N ASP A 345 -14.59 22.60 -0.21
CA ASP A 345 -13.64 23.06 -1.21
C ASP A 345 -12.60 21.97 -1.53
N PRO A 346 -12.40 21.61 -2.81
CA PRO A 346 -11.55 20.49 -3.19
C PRO A 346 -10.09 20.66 -2.76
N ASP A 347 -9.53 21.86 -2.84
CA ASP A 347 -8.14 22.13 -2.45
C ASP A 347 -7.97 22.06 -0.93
N GLU A 348 -8.93 22.61 -0.17
CA GLU A 348 -8.93 22.50 1.29
C GLU A 348 -9.05 21.03 1.72
N ARG A 349 -9.97 20.27 1.13
CA ARG A 349 -10.11 18.82 1.40
C ARG A 349 -8.81 18.08 1.12
N GLY A 350 -8.18 18.36 -0.02
CA GLY A 350 -6.91 17.77 -0.41
C GLY A 350 -5.82 18.00 0.65
N ARG A 351 -5.64 19.24 1.07
CA ARG A 351 -4.66 19.62 2.12
C ARG A 351 -4.96 18.95 3.46
N ARG A 352 -6.23 18.97 3.89
CA ARG A 352 -6.66 18.38 5.17
C ARG A 352 -6.53 16.85 5.22
N MET A 353 -6.51 16.18 4.08
CA MET A 353 -6.23 14.74 3.98
C MET A 353 -4.73 14.45 3.87
N MET A 354 -4.01 15.16 3.00
CA MET A 354 -2.62 14.86 2.70
C MET A 354 -1.68 15.23 3.85
N THR A 355 -1.88 16.35 4.53
CA THR A 355 -0.96 16.81 5.57
C THR A 355 -0.87 15.82 6.74
N PRO A 356 -1.98 15.35 7.36
CA PRO A 356 -1.92 14.29 8.37
C PRO A 356 -1.32 12.99 7.83
N PHE A 357 -1.61 12.63 6.57
CA PHE A 357 -1.03 11.45 5.95
C PHE A 357 0.50 11.55 5.83
N GLN A 358 1.06 12.68 5.38
CA GLN A 358 2.51 12.83 5.28
C GLN A 358 3.18 12.86 6.66
N CYS A 359 2.58 13.52 7.65
CA CYS A 359 3.04 13.45 9.03
C CYS A 359 3.08 11.98 9.53
N ALA A 360 1.99 11.26 9.35
CA ALA A 360 1.91 9.87 9.76
C ALA A 360 2.91 8.99 8.98
N LYS A 361 3.08 9.19 7.68
CA LYS A 361 4.02 8.44 6.86
C LYS A 361 5.47 8.61 7.33
N VAL A 362 5.88 9.84 7.65
CA VAL A 362 7.19 10.13 8.21
C VAL A 362 7.39 9.38 9.54
N MET A 363 6.45 9.55 10.47
CA MET A 363 6.55 8.98 11.81
C MET A 363 6.46 7.45 11.81
N VAL A 364 5.52 6.86 11.08
CA VAL A 364 5.33 5.41 10.98
C VAL A 364 6.59 4.75 10.42
N ASN A 365 7.19 5.31 9.36
CA ASN A 365 8.40 4.73 8.76
C ASN A 365 9.62 4.85 9.67
N GLN A 366 9.73 5.91 10.48
CA GLN A 366 10.80 6.05 11.47
C GLN A 366 10.62 5.07 12.62
N LEU A 367 9.44 5.03 13.21
CA LEU A 367 9.14 4.17 14.36
C LEU A 367 9.18 2.68 14.00
N ALA A 368 8.64 2.28 12.83
CA ALA A 368 8.69 0.89 12.38
C ALA A 368 10.13 0.42 12.18
N ALA A 369 10.99 1.25 11.57
CA ALA A 369 12.40 0.93 11.42
C ALA A 369 13.12 0.78 12.78
N ALA A 370 12.85 1.70 13.72
CA ALA A 370 13.43 1.62 15.06
C ALA A 370 12.97 0.37 15.82
N VAL A 371 11.69 0.01 15.76
CA VAL A 371 11.16 -1.22 16.34
C VAL A 371 11.90 -2.44 15.81
N VAL A 372 12.07 -2.54 14.47
CA VAL A 372 12.77 -3.69 13.87
C VAL A 372 14.25 -3.71 14.29
N ASP A 373 14.95 -2.56 14.31
CA ASP A 373 16.35 -2.45 14.76
C ASP A 373 16.52 -2.94 16.20
N ASP A 374 15.63 -2.51 17.10
CA ASP A 374 15.65 -2.95 18.50
C ASP A 374 15.36 -4.45 18.66
N CYS A 375 14.43 -4.99 17.83
CA CYS A 375 14.14 -6.42 17.81
C CYS A 375 15.37 -7.25 17.43
N LEU A 376 16.18 -6.82 16.44
CA LEU A 376 17.44 -7.47 16.11
C LEU A 376 18.39 -7.45 17.31
N THR A 377 18.49 -6.31 17.99
CA THR A 377 19.35 -6.13 19.16
C THR A 377 18.93 -7.04 20.34
N VAL A 378 17.62 -7.12 20.61
CA VAL A 378 17.04 -7.97 21.67
C VAL A 378 17.30 -9.46 21.42
N VAL A 379 17.16 -9.91 20.18
CA VAL A 379 17.43 -11.30 19.80
C VAL A 379 18.93 -11.58 19.74
N GLY A 380 19.74 -10.62 19.26
CA GLY A 380 21.20 -10.70 19.26
C GLY A 380 21.76 -11.28 17.96
N GLY A 381 23.04 -11.71 18.01
CA GLY A 381 23.86 -12.05 16.84
C GLY A 381 23.28 -13.10 15.87
N ALA A 382 22.37 -13.95 16.31
CA ALA A 382 21.66 -14.90 15.45
C ALA A 382 20.87 -14.21 14.32
N THR A 383 20.50 -12.94 14.49
CA THR A 383 19.77 -12.17 13.48
C THR A 383 20.63 -11.66 12.32
N TYR A 384 21.95 -11.78 12.42
CA TYR A 384 22.90 -11.27 11.43
C TYR A 384 23.11 -12.22 10.23
N VAL A 385 22.34 -13.28 10.13
CA VAL A 385 22.35 -14.20 8.98
C VAL A 385 21.12 -13.91 8.09
N ALA A 386 21.32 -14.04 6.77
CA ALA A 386 20.29 -13.65 5.78
C ALA A 386 19.00 -14.48 5.92
N GLU A 387 19.10 -15.71 6.38
CA GLU A 387 18.00 -16.66 6.55
C GLU A 387 17.14 -16.37 7.78
N HIS A 388 17.63 -15.54 8.73
CA HIS A 388 16.84 -15.20 9.90
C HIS A 388 15.63 -14.33 9.53
N PRO A 389 14.41 -14.64 10.01
CA PRO A 389 13.21 -13.90 9.63
C PRO A 389 13.29 -12.38 9.91
N LEU A 390 13.96 -11.96 10.99
CA LEU A 390 14.19 -10.54 11.29
C LEU A 390 15.07 -9.85 10.24
N ALA A 391 16.00 -10.56 9.60
CA ALA A 391 16.82 -9.98 8.52
C ALA A 391 15.96 -9.59 7.31
N ARG A 392 14.93 -10.40 6.97
CA ARG A 392 13.94 -10.04 5.95
C ARG A 392 13.12 -8.83 6.38
N LEU A 393 12.54 -8.84 7.58
CA LEU A 393 11.74 -7.73 8.09
C LEU A 393 12.54 -6.42 8.17
N TYR A 394 13.84 -6.50 8.51
CA TYR A 394 14.76 -5.36 8.49
C TYR A 394 14.92 -4.75 7.10
N ARG A 395 15.01 -5.58 6.05
CA ARG A 395 15.08 -5.11 4.67
C ARG A 395 13.74 -4.54 4.20
N ASP A 396 12.65 -5.23 4.50
CA ASP A 396 11.31 -4.87 4.04
C ASP A 396 10.82 -3.54 4.64
N VAL A 397 11.09 -3.28 5.93
CA VAL A 397 10.66 -2.04 6.59
C VAL A 397 11.26 -0.78 5.96
N ARG A 398 12.42 -0.90 5.30
CA ARG A 398 13.11 0.25 4.64
C ARG A 398 12.36 0.77 3.42
N ALA A 399 11.52 -0.04 2.79
CA ALA A 399 10.78 0.34 1.58
C ALA A 399 9.86 1.55 1.80
N GLY A 400 9.32 1.75 3.00
CA GLY A 400 8.36 2.81 3.30
C GLY A 400 8.82 4.22 2.96
N ARG A 401 10.13 4.49 3.07
CA ARG A 401 10.71 5.79 2.75
C ARG A 401 10.70 6.12 1.25
N PHE A 402 10.52 5.14 0.40
CA PHE A 402 10.56 5.27 -1.06
C PHE A 402 9.18 5.14 -1.72
N MET A 403 8.13 4.83 -0.93
CA MET A 403 6.77 4.65 -1.45
C MET A 403 6.14 5.98 -1.88
N GLN A 404 5.37 5.89 -2.97
CA GLN A 404 4.59 7.00 -3.52
C GLN A 404 3.33 7.27 -2.64
N PRO A 405 2.69 8.46 -2.75
CA PRO A 405 2.91 9.53 -3.75
C PRO A 405 4.17 10.36 -3.51
N TYR A 406 4.57 10.57 -2.27
CA TYR A 406 5.78 11.31 -1.91
C TYR A 406 6.78 10.37 -1.25
N THR A 407 8.02 10.36 -1.73
CA THR A 407 9.12 9.73 -0.98
C THR A 407 9.34 10.48 0.34
N TYR A 408 10.21 9.99 1.21
CA TYR A 408 10.51 10.68 2.46
C TYR A 408 10.94 12.14 2.23
N ALA A 409 11.84 12.39 1.28
CA ALA A 409 12.34 13.73 0.97
C ALA A 409 11.22 14.64 0.44
N ASP A 410 10.43 14.13 -0.53
CA ASP A 410 9.32 14.88 -1.11
C ASP A 410 8.23 15.18 -0.05
N GLY A 411 7.98 14.24 0.88
CA GLY A 411 7.01 14.42 1.97
C GLY A 411 7.45 15.47 2.99
N VAL A 412 8.73 15.51 3.33
CA VAL A 412 9.29 16.54 4.22
C VAL A 412 9.28 17.92 3.53
N GLU A 413 9.60 17.98 2.24
CA GLU A 413 9.47 19.20 1.44
C GLU A 413 8.02 19.69 1.39
N TYR A 414 7.05 18.78 1.15
CA TYR A 414 5.63 19.10 1.20
C TYR A 414 5.24 19.71 2.55
N LEU A 415 5.60 19.08 3.67
CA LEU A 415 5.24 19.56 5.01
C LEU A 415 5.86 20.91 5.32
N SER A 416 7.13 21.13 4.96
CA SER A 416 7.80 22.41 5.18
C SER A 416 7.19 23.54 4.35
N ALA A 417 6.86 23.26 3.10
CA ALA A 417 6.20 24.23 2.21
C ALA A 417 4.81 24.62 2.74
N GLN A 418 4.04 23.65 3.29
CA GLN A 418 2.75 23.93 3.93
C GLN A 418 2.87 24.91 5.11
N VAL A 419 3.84 24.66 5.99
CA VAL A 419 4.03 25.49 7.20
C VAL A 419 4.57 26.88 6.86
N LEU A 420 5.43 26.97 5.83
CA LEU A 420 6.07 28.22 5.42
C LEU A 420 5.26 29.01 4.38
N GLY A 421 4.14 28.48 3.88
CA GLY A 421 3.33 29.12 2.84
C GLY A 421 4.04 29.24 1.50
N LEU A 422 4.92 28.26 1.16
CA LEU A 422 5.65 28.26 -0.10
C LEU A 422 4.81 27.66 -1.22
N GLU A 423 4.94 28.20 -2.42
CA GLU A 423 4.36 27.60 -3.63
C GLU A 423 5.00 26.23 -3.91
N ARG A 424 4.18 25.30 -4.38
CA ARG A 424 4.61 23.98 -4.75
C ARG A 424 3.73 23.40 -5.87
N ASP A 425 4.30 22.53 -6.66
CA ASP A 425 3.56 21.65 -7.55
C ASP A 425 3.17 20.37 -6.78
N ASN A 426 1.87 20.14 -6.64
CA ASN A 426 1.32 18.98 -5.94
C ASN A 426 1.10 17.78 -6.84
N ASN A 427 1.22 17.94 -8.15
CA ASN A 427 1.21 16.82 -9.05
C ASN A 427 2.62 16.20 -9.10
N TYR A 428 2.90 15.31 -8.16
CA TYR A 428 4.21 14.68 -8.01
C TYR A 428 4.69 13.97 -9.29
N VAL A 429 3.78 13.57 -10.18
CA VAL A 429 4.12 12.99 -11.49
C VAL A 429 4.67 14.08 -12.42
N SER A 430 4.09 15.28 -12.40
CA SER A 430 4.54 16.40 -13.24
C SER A 430 5.83 17.02 -12.74
N VAL A 431 6.05 17.12 -11.43
CA VAL A 431 7.28 17.73 -10.85
C VAL A 431 8.55 17.04 -11.33
N ARG A 432 8.53 15.72 -11.47
CA ARG A 432 9.69 14.94 -11.92
C ARG A 432 9.93 15.00 -13.42
N ALA A 433 8.85 15.22 -14.20
CA ALA A 433 8.94 15.33 -15.65
C ALA A 433 9.39 16.72 -16.12
N THR A 434 9.14 17.76 -15.34
CA THR A 434 9.35 19.17 -15.73
C THR A 434 10.58 19.82 -15.12
N ARG A 435 11.32 19.21 -14.19
CA ARG A 435 12.58 19.78 -13.72
C ARG A 435 13.57 19.85 -14.89
N PRO A 436 13.87 21.05 -15.45
CA PRO A 436 15.00 21.23 -16.34
C PRO A 436 16.23 20.76 -15.58
N MET A 437 17.01 19.90 -16.18
CA MET A 437 18.33 19.60 -15.63
C MET A 437 19.22 20.77 -15.96
N ASP A 438 19.29 21.73 -15.05
CA ASP A 438 20.36 22.68 -15.05
C ASP A 438 21.65 21.90 -14.99
N GLY A 439 22.51 22.13 -16.01
CA GLY A 439 23.70 21.35 -16.22
C GLY A 439 24.61 21.37 -15.00
N ARG A 440 24.96 20.20 -14.51
CA ARG A 440 26.22 19.88 -13.86
C ARG A 440 26.77 18.59 -14.45
#